data_c97784637572a1fdaff9952f9e663b74
#
_entry.id   c97784637572a1fdaff9952f9e663b74
#
_cell.length_a   1.000
_cell.length_b   1.000
_cell.length_c   1.000
_cell.angle_alpha   90.00
_cell.angle_beta   90.00
_cell.angle_gamma   90.00
#
_symmetry.space_group_name_H-M   'P 1'
#
loop_
_entity.id
_entity.type
_entity.pdbx_description
1 polymer ?
#
loop_
_entity_poly.entity_id
_entity_poly.type
_entity_poly.pdbx_seq_one_letter_code
_entity_poly.pdbx_strand_id
1 'polypeptide(L)'
;MIYTCGYEKCSPAHSYGPAVRSGYLIHYILGGKGIYKTEGHLYHLSEGDAFLIRPNTLIYYEADKYHPWTYTWIGFQGIKIEEYLKRTSLLETPYFHYGRDDRVRLCHEKMFEAYKLPENRDLMMNSILYEYLYLLASKFPRKYIPPKEKKITYVEEALRYIENNYSQPVNIQVIADYLNIERTYLYRLFKDITGSSPQEYLLDYRIRRACTLLKETGLPVNDIARSVGYDDALYFSRLFKQRKGRTPT
;
A
#
# COMPACT_ATOMS: atom_id res chain seq x y z
N MET A 1 -1.22 8.35 -5.03
CA MET A 1 -1.49 9.70 -5.59
C MET A 1 -2.96 9.82 -5.90
N ILE A 2 -3.56 10.96 -5.57
CA ILE A 2 -4.97 11.24 -5.93
C ILE A 2 -5.00 11.68 -7.39
N TYR A 3 -5.96 11.16 -8.16
CA TYR A 3 -6.14 11.52 -9.56
C TYR A 3 -7.49 12.22 -9.83
N THR A 4 -8.46 12.09 -8.92
CA THR A 4 -9.76 12.76 -9.03
C THR A 4 -10.40 12.96 -7.67
N CYS A 5 -11.15 14.02 -7.52
CA CYS A 5 -12.12 14.20 -6.43
C CYS A 5 -13.26 15.07 -6.95
N GLY A 6 -14.41 14.98 -6.32
CA GLY A 6 -15.55 15.77 -6.74
C GLY A 6 -16.78 15.59 -5.85
N TYR A 7 -17.84 16.22 -6.29
CA TYR A 7 -19.15 16.27 -5.64
C TYR A 7 -20.24 16.22 -6.71
N GLU A 8 -21.30 15.50 -6.46
CA GLU A 8 -22.45 15.43 -7.36
C GLU A 8 -23.76 15.29 -6.58
N LYS A 9 -24.72 16.15 -6.93
CA LYS A 9 -26.12 16.00 -6.56
C LYS A 9 -26.82 15.28 -7.70
N CYS A 10 -27.10 13.99 -7.52
CA CYS A 10 -27.64 13.16 -8.57
C CYS A 10 -29.12 13.48 -8.89
N SER A 11 -29.48 13.35 -10.15
CA SER A 11 -30.88 13.30 -10.57
C SER A 11 -31.53 11.96 -10.16
N PRO A 12 -32.86 11.86 -10.09
CA PRO A 12 -33.57 10.60 -9.90
C PRO A 12 -33.11 9.52 -10.89
N ALA A 13 -32.79 8.33 -10.38
CA ALA A 13 -32.32 7.18 -11.15
C ALA A 13 -31.00 7.45 -11.94
N HIS A 14 -30.25 8.50 -11.57
CA HIS A 14 -28.91 8.70 -12.14
C HIS A 14 -28.04 7.49 -11.87
N SER A 15 -27.45 6.92 -12.91
CA SER A 15 -26.69 5.68 -12.80
C SER A 15 -25.34 5.78 -13.51
N TYR A 16 -24.40 4.95 -13.04
CA TYR A 16 -23.11 4.77 -13.67
C TYR A 16 -22.78 3.29 -13.76
N GLY A 17 -22.39 2.86 -14.93
CA GLY A 17 -22.02 1.47 -15.20
C GLY A 17 -23.13 0.73 -15.99
N PRO A 18 -22.95 -0.57 -16.24
CA PRO A 18 -21.78 -1.39 -15.85
C PRO A 18 -20.46 -0.85 -16.40
N ALA A 19 -19.45 -0.69 -15.53
CA ALA A 19 -18.15 -0.14 -15.92
C ALA A 19 -17.01 -0.71 -15.06
N VAL A 20 -15.78 -0.52 -15.54
CA VAL A 20 -14.55 -0.85 -14.83
C VAL A 20 -13.72 0.43 -14.64
N ARG A 21 -13.09 0.58 -13.49
CA ARG A 21 -12.16 1.68 -13.19
C ARG A 21 -10.72 1.18 -13.07
N SER A 22 -9.76 2.03 -13.41
CA SER A 22 -8.33 1.69 -13.31
C SER A 22 -7.73 1.98 -11.94
N GLY A 23 -8.38 2.79 -11.10
CA GLY A 23 -7.95 3.17 -9.76
C GLY A 23 -9.00 2.89 -8.70
N TYR A 24 -8.61 3.10 -7.46
CA TYR A 24 -9.55 3.06 -6.33
C TYR A 24 -10.37 4.35 -6.30
N LEU A 25 -11.68 4.23 -6.02
CA LEU A 25 -12.53 5.37 -5.66
C LEU A 25 -13.31 5.04 -4.40
N ILE A 26 -13.46 6.04 -3.52
CA ILE A 26 -14.41 5.96 -2.43
C ILE A 26 -15.44 7.08 -2.63
N HIS A 27 -16.70 6.68 -2.68
CA HIS A 27 -17.84 7.58 -2.67
C HIS A 27 -18.39 7.65 -1.24
N TYR A 28 -18.64 8.85 -0.75
CA TYR A 28 -19.27 9.11 0.54
C TYR A 28 -20.60 9.82 0.32
N ILE A 29 -21.68 9.23 0.84
CA ILE A 29 -23.06 9.70 0.64
C ILE A 29 -23.41 10.77 1.68
N LEU A 30 -23.62 11.98 1.19
CA LEU A 30 -23.93 13.16 2.00
C LEU A 30 -25.42 13.31 2.30
N GLY A 31 -26.28 12.63 1.54
CA GLY A 31 -27.74 12.65 1.70
C GLY A 31 -28.39 11.78 0.66
N GLY A 32 -29.65 11.40 0.89
CA GLY A 32 -30.40 10.52 0.00
C GLY A 32 -29.98 9.04 0.10
N LYS A 33 -30.31 8.26 -0.92
CA LYS A 33 -30.01 6.82 -0.96
C LYS A 33 -29.86 6.31 -2.38
N GLY A 34 -29.37 5.07 -2.52
CA GLY A 34 -29.19 4.40 -3.80
C GLY A 34 -28.70 2.98 -3.65
N ILE A 35 -28.27 2.40 -4.75
CA ILE A 35 -27.73 1.04 -4.80
C ILE A 35 -26.32 1.03 -5.36
N TYR A 36 -25.50 0.12 -4.85
CA TYR A 36 -24.18 -0.20 -5.36
C TYR A 36 -24.08 -1.69 -5.62
N LYS A 37 -23.69 -2.07 -6.83
CA LYS A 37 -23.54 -3.48 -7.25
C LYS A 37 -22.10 -3.74 -7.67
N THR A 38 -21.50 -4.76 -7.11
CA THR A 38 -20.16 -5.23 -7.44
C THR A 38 -20.02 -6.71 -7.11
N GLU A 39 -19.25 -7.45 -7.91
CA GLU A 39 -18.95 -8.88 -7.69
C GLU A 39 -20.19 -9.74 -7.40
N GLY A 40 -21.29 -9.46 -8.07
CA GLY A 40 -22.56 -10.19 -7.90
C GLY A 40 -23.37 -9.80 -6.67
N HIS A 41 -22.89 -8.92 -5.80
CA HIS A 41 -23.58 -8.45 -4.61
C HIS A 41 -24.23 -7.08 -4.85
N LEU A 42 -25.39 -6.88 -4.26
CA LEU A 42 -26.15 -5.64 -4.27
C LEU A 42 -26.21 -5.05 -2.87
N TYR A 43 -25.80 -3.80 -2.74
CA TYR A 43 -25.80 -3.05 -1.48
C TYR A 43 -26.77 -1.88 -1.59
N HIS A 44 -27.66 -1.73 -0.60
CA HIS A 44 -28.53 -0.56 -0.43
C HIS A 44 -27.82 0.41 0.52
N LEU A 45 -27.53 1.59 0.04
CA LEU A 45 -26.73 2.59 0.75
C LEU A 45 -27.50 3.88 0.89
N SER A 46 -27.22 4.63 1.97
CA SER A 46 -27.89 5.87 2.32
C SER A 46 -26.92 6.89 2.93
N GLU A 47 -27.42 8.02 3.32
CA GLU A 47 -26.66 9.07 4.01
C GLU A 47 -25.79 8.50 5.15
N GLY A 48 -24.52 8.90 5.19
CA GLY A 48 -23.50 8.42 6.13
C GLY A 48 -22.80 7.15 5.71
N ASP A 49 -23.27 6.46 4.65
CA ASP A 49 -22.58 5.34 4.07
C ASP A 49 -21.53 5.80 3.05
N ALA A 50 -20.52 4.97 2.87
CA ALA A 50 -19.53 5.11 1.82
C ALA A 50 -19.25 3.77 1.16
N PHE A 51 -18.87 3.78 -0.13
CA PHE A 51 -18.50 2.56 -0.83
C PHE A 51 -17.19 2.70 -1.59
N LEU A 52 -16.43 1.60 -1.59
CA LEU A 52 -15.14 1.45 -2.26
C LEU A 52 -15.33 0.78 -3.62
N ILE A 53 -14.89 1.46 -4.67
CA ILE A 53 -14.69 0.88 -6.00
C ILE A 53 -13.23 0.45 -6.09
N ARG A 54 -12.99 -0.83 -6.42
CA ARG A 54 -11.66 -1.39 -6.63
C ARG A 54 -11.26 -1.35 -8.10
N PRO A 55 -9.96 -1.22 -8.41
CA PRO A 55 -9.49 -1.27 -9.78
C PRO A 55 -9.83 -2.62 -10.43
N ASN A 56 -10.08 -2.59 -11.73
CA ASN A 56 -10.37 -3.75 -12.58
C ASN A 56 -11.60 -4.59 -12.14
N THR A 57 -12.51 -4.01 -11.34
CA THR A 57 -13.73 -4.66 -10.88
C THR A 57 -14.94 -4.08 -11.61
N LEU A 58 -15.85 -4.94 -12.07
CA LEU A 58 -17.09 -4.51 -12.69
C LEU A 58 -18.03 -3.96 -11.63
N ILE A 59 -18.50 -2.73 -11.83
CA ILE A 59 -19.37 -2.02 -10.90
C ILE A 59 -20.57 -1.41 -11.60
N TYR A 60 -21.62 -1.23 -10.83
CA TYR A 60 -22.80 -0.43 -11.19
C TYR A 60 -23.30 0.25 -9.93
N TYR A 61 -23.72 1.51 -10.03
CA TYR A 61 -24.42 2.20 -8.95
C TYR A 61 -25.47 3.14 -9.51
N GLU A 62 -26.55 3.33 -8.72
CA GLU A 62 -27.73 4.09 -9.14
C GLU A 62 -28.35 4.82 -7.96
N ALA A 63 -28.69 6.08 -8.17
CA ALA A 63 -29.45 6.89 -7.22
C ALA A 63 -30.92 6.44 -7.15
N ASP A 64 -31.50 6.48 -5.97
CA ASP A 64 -32.92 6.19 -5.77
C ASP A 64 -33.80 7.14 -6.61
N LYS A 65 -34.90 6.62 -7.11
CA LYS A 65 -35.84 7.38 -7.96
C LYS A 65 -36.54 8.52 -7.21
N TYR A 66 -36.81 8.35 -5.92
CA TYR A 66 -37.59 9.30 -5.13
C TYR A 66 -36.74 10.13 -4.16
N HIS A 67 -35.63 9.54 -3.69
CA HIS A 67 -34.69 10.13 -2.77
C HIS A 67 -33.25 9.97 -3.29
N PRO A 68 -32.93 10.59 -4.45
CA PRO A 68 -31.63 10.43 -5.07
C PRO A 68 -30.53 10.92 -4.15
N TRP A 69 -29.42 10.21 -4.12
CA TRP A 69 -28.29 10.58 -3.29
C TRP A 69 -27.53 11.79 -3.83
N THR A 70 -26.88 12.44 -2.89
CA THR A 70 -25.80 13.39 -3.13
C THR A 70 -24.53 12.78 -2.55
N TYR A 71 -23.46 12.72 -3.32
CA TYR A 71 -22.21 12.15 -2.86
C TYR A 71 -20.99 13.00 -3.21
N THR A 72 -19.93 12.77 -2.50
CA THR A 72 -18.58 13.22 -2.84
C THR A 72 -17.69 11.99 -3.07
N TRP A 73 -16.65 12.13 -3.92
CA TRP A 73 -15.72 11.04 -4.16
C TRP A 73 -14.27 11.48 -4.12
N ILE A 74 -13.41 10.52 -3.79
CA ILE A 74 -11.96 10.63 -3.87
C ILE A 74 -11.47 9.43 -4.67
N GLY A 75 -10.76 9.69 -5.79
CA GLY A 75 -10.10 8.67 -6.59
C GLY A 75 -8.60 8.72 -6.39
N PHE A 76 -8.00 7.56 -6.10
CA PHE A 76 -6.59 7.45 -5.78
C PHE A 76 -5.97 6.17 -6.33
N GLN A 77 -4.67 6.21 -6.57
CA GLN A 77 -3.88 5.08 -7.06
C GLN A 77 -2.45 5.16 -6.56
N GLY A 78 -1.74 4.03 -6.54
CA GLY A 78 -0.34 3.96 -6.15
C GLY A 78 0.06 2.58 -5.65
N ILE A 79 1.34 2.26 -5.75
CA ILE A 79 1.91 0.93 -5.44
C ILE A 79 1.58 0.48 -4.00
N LYS A 80 1.55 1.40 -3.04
CA LYS A 80 1.29 1.08 -1.62
C LYS A 80 -0.19 1.14 -1.20
N ILE A 81 -1.09 1.61 -2.07
CA ILE A 81 -2.50 1.80 -1.70
C ILE A 81 -3.17 0.48 -1.31
N GLU A 82 -2.95 -0.56 -2.10
CA GLU A 82 -3.50 -1.88 -1.79
C GLU A 82 -3.01 -2.41 -0.44
N GLU A 83 -1.74 -2.20 -0.11
CA GLU A 83 -1.16 -2.58 1.18
C GLU A 83 -1.85 -1.86 2.36
N TYR A 84 -2.15 -0.57 2.22
CA TYR A 84 -2.87 0.19 3.25
C TYR A 84 -4.33 -0.27 3.35
N LEU A 85 -5.01 -0.50 2.24
CA LEU A 85 -6.38 -1.02 2.23
C LEU A 85 -6.48 -2.45 2.77
N LYS A 86 -5.45 -3.29 2.64
CA LYS A 86 -5.37 -4.61 3.30
C LYS A 86 -5.40 -4.56 4.83
N ARG A 87 -5.13 -3.40 5.43
CA ARG A 87 -5.28 -3.16 6.88
C ARG A 87 -6.72 -2.91 7.28
N THR A 88 -7.61 -2.69 6.31
CA THR A 88 -9.03 -2.41 6.51
C THR A 88 -9.89 -3.62 6.15
N SER A 89 -11.13 -3.66 6.62
CA SER A 89 -12.14 -4.63 6.17
C SER A 89 -12.72 -4.31 4.78
N LEU A 90 -12.34 -3.18 4.15
CA LEU A 90 -12.97 -2.67 2.94
C LEU A 90 -12.68 -3.50 1.69
N LEU A 91 -11.61 -4.30 1.68
CA LEU A 91 -11.37 -5.25 0.60
C LEU A 91 -12.25 -6.51 0.69
N GLU A 92 -12.87 -6.76 1.84
CA GLU A 92 -13.80 -7.88 2.07
C GLU A 92 -15.26 -7.39 1.97
N THR A 93 -15.54 -6.22 2.57
CA THR A 93 -16.85 -5.57 2.54
C THR A 93 -16.68 -4.17 1.96
N PRO A 94 -17.00 -3.96 0.67
CA PRO A 94 -16.63 -2.73 -0.05
C PRO A 94 -17.51 -1.53 0.28
N TYR A 95 -18.06 -1.47 1.48
CA TYR A 95 -18.81 -0.33 2.00
C TYR A 95 -18.61 -0.19 3.52
N PHE A 96 -18.90 0.98 4.05
CA PHE A 96 -18.87 1.25 5.48
C PHE A 96 -19.84 2.36 5.87
N HIS A 97 -20.31 2.34 7.10
CA HIS A 97 -21.08 3.42 7.71
C HIS A 97 -20.19 4.19 8.67
N TYR A 98 -20.06 5.49 8.48
CA TYR A 98 -19.14 6.27 9.29
C TYR A 98 -19.79 6.84 10.57
N GLY A 99 -21.09 6.95 10.61
CA GLY A 99 -21.84 7.43 11.76
C GLY A 99 -21.69 8.93 12.01
N ARG A 100 -21.63 9.34 13.28
CA ARG A 100 -21.59 10.76 13.71
C ARG A 100 -20.19 11.40 13.73
N ASP A 101 -19.14 10.65 13.41
CA ASP A 101 -17.77 11.15 13.39
C ASP A 101 -17.47 11.82 12.05
N ASP A 102 -17.47 13.14 12.01
CA ASP A 102 -17.31 13.92 10.78
C ASP A 102 -15.91 13.90 10.15
N ARG A 103 -14.92 13.24 10.76
CA ARG A 103 -13.52 13.27 10.28
C ARG A 103 -13.35 12.74 8.85
N VAL A 104 -14.10 11.71 8.46
CA VAL A 104 -14.08 11.21 7.07
C VAL A 104 -14.65 12.25 6.12
N ARG A 105 -15.80 12.82 6.46
CA ARG A 105 -16.41 13.92 5.69
C ARG A 105 -15.46 15.10 5.56
N LEU A 106 -14.82 15.51 6.67
CA LEU A 106 -13.83 16.59 6.68
C LEU A 106 -12.63 16.30 5.77
N CYS A 107 -12.18 15.04 5.64
CA CYS A 107 -11.15 14.69 4.69
C CYS A 107 -11.60 14.92 3.24
N HIS A 108 -12.86 14.59 2.89
CA HIS A 108 -13.41 14.88 1.57
C HIS A 108 -13.52 16.39 1.31
N GLU A 109 -13.95 17.17 2.28
CA GLU A 109 -14.02 18.64 2.20
C GLU A 109 -12.63 19.25 2.02
N LYS A 110 -11.67 18.89 2.89
CA LYS A 110 -10.26 19.30 2.78
C LYS A 110 -9.66 18.95 1.42
N MET A 111 -9.98 17.75 0.89
CA MET A 111 -9.49 17.29 -0.40
C MET A 111 -10.02 18.16 -1.54
N PHE A 112 -11.30 18.51 -1.49
CA PHE A 112 -11.92 19.38 -2.48
C PHE A 112 -11.33 20.80 -2.45
N GLU A 113 -11.03 21.35 -1.27
CA GLU A 113 -10.34 22.64 -1.15
C GLU A 113 -8.88 22.55 -1.60
N ALA A 114 -8.16 21.48 -1.22
CA ALA A 114 -6.79 21.28 -1.67
C ALA A 114 -6.67 21.16 -3.20
N TYR A 115 -7.70 20.61 -3.86
CA TYR A 115 -7.75 20.49 -5.32
C TYR A 115 -7.71 21.85 -6.03
N LYS A 116 -8.16 22.91 -5.39
CA LYS A 116 -8.20 24.29 -5.91
C LYS A 116 -6.88 25.04 -5.72
N LEU A 117 -5.93 24.52 -4.92
CA LEU A 117 -4.68 25.19 -4.64
C LEU A 117 -3.85 25.36 -5.91
N PRO A 118 -3.27 26.55 -6.15
CA PRO A 118 -2.43 26.81 -7.32
C PRO A 118 -1.06 26.12 -7.22
N GLU A 119 -0.51 25.99 -6.00
CA GLU A 119 0.82 25.43 -5.74
C GLU A 119 0.78 24.34 -4.67
N ASN A 120 1.73 23.40 -4.72
CA ASN A 120 1.90 22.30 -3.76
C ASN A 120 0.61 21.47 -3.52
N ARG A 121 -0.32 21.53 -4.47
CA ARG A 121 -1.60 20.82 -4.43
C ARG A 121 -1.41 19.32 -4.23
N ASP A 122 -0.48 18.72 -4.94
CA ASP A 122 -0.16 17.30 -4.86
C ASP A 122 0.34 16.89 -3.48
N LEU A 123 1.18 17.69 -2.83
CA LEU A 123 1.66 17.45 -1.47
C LEU A 123 0.51 17.50 -0.46
N MET A 124 -0.34 18.54 -0.53
CA MET A 124 -1.49 18.68 0.36
C MET A 124 -2.48 17.53 0.16
N MET A 125 -2.82 17.20 -1.08
CA MET A 125 -3.74 16.10 -1.38
C MET A 125 -3.22 14.75 -0.90
N ASN A 126 -1.92 14.47 -1.05
CA ASN A 126 -1.32 13.23 -0.54
C ASN A 126 -1.30 13.20 1.01
N SER A 127 -1.04 14.32 1.66
CA SER A 127 -1.13 14.42 3.13
C SER A 127 -2.54 14.05 3.63
N ILE A 128 -3.58 14.62 3.02
CA ILE A 128 -4.98 14.33 3.37
C ILE A 128 -5.34 12.86 3.03
N LEU A 129 -4.81 12.31 1.94
CA LEU A 129 -5.01 10.90 1.59
C LEU A 129 -4.45 9.96 2.66
N TYR A 130 -3.26 10.25 3.21
CA TYR A 130 -2.69 9.44 4.29
C TYR A 130 -3.50 9.58 5.59
N GLU A 131 -3.97 10.79 5.94
CA GLU A 131 -4.91 11.00 7.05
C GLU A 131 -6.18 10.15 6.86
N TYR A 132 -6.75 10.17 5.66
CA TYR A 132 -7.94 9.41 5.30
C TYR A 132 -7.74 7.89 5.41
N LEU A 133 -6.66 7.35 4.85
CA LEU A 133 -6.32 5.94 4.94
C LEU A 133 -6.07 5.49 6.37
N TYR A 134 -5.44 6.34 7.19
CA TYR A 134 -5.26 6.11 8.63
C TYR A 134 -6.61 6.02 9.35
N LEU A 135 -7.55 6.95 9.08
CA LEU A 135 -8.88 6.92 9.66
C LEU A 135 -9.64 5.65 9.28
N LEU A 136 -9.58 5.24 8.00
CA LEU A 136 -10.21 4.01 7.54
C LEU A 136 -9.62 2.77 8.23
N ALA A 137 -8.29 2.67 8.32
CA ALA A 137 -7.62 1.55 8.97
C ALA A 137 -7.90 1.50 10.49
N SER A 138 -8.06 2.66 11.14
CA SER A 138 -8.35 2.76 12.57
C SER A 138 -9.81 2.43 12.91
N LYS A 139 -10.76 2.83 12.05
CA LYS A 139 -12.20 2.65 12.29
C LYS A 139 -12.74 1.33 11.76
N PHE A 140 -12.20 0.86 10.65
CA PHE A 140 -12.62 -0.37 9.97
C PHE A 140 -11.44 -1.33 9.83
N PRO A 141 -10.79 -1.71 10.94
CA PRO A 141 -9.64 -2.60 10.88
C PRO A 141 -10.06 -3.97 10.35
N ARG A 142 -9.19 -4.62 9.62
CA ARG A 142 -9.33 -6.03 9.28
C ARG A 142 -9.35 -6.86 10.57
N LYS A 143 -10.47 -7.49 10.88
CA LYS A 143 -10.71 -8.16 12.18
C LYS A 143 -9.90 -9.44 12.39
N TYR A 144 -9.39 -10.05 11.30
CA TYR A 144 -8.69 -11.32 11.39
C TYR A 144 -7.66 -11.48 10.27
N ILE A 145 -6.40 -11.60 10.63
CA ILE A 145 -5.34 -12.09 9.74
C ILE A 145 -5.07 -13.55 10.14
N PRO A 146 -5.36 -14.53 9.26
CA PRO A 146 -5.04 -15.92 9.55
C PRO A 146 -3.56 -16.11 9.94
N PRO A 147 -3.21 -17.03 10.84
CA PRO A 147 -1.82 -17.26 11.26
C PRO A 147 -0.87 -17.52 10.08
N LYS A 148 -1.35 -18.13 9.01
CA LYS A 148 -0.57 -18.38 7.79
C LYS A 148 -0.24 -17.08 7.03
N GLU A 149 -1.18 -16.12 6.99
CA GLU A 149 -0.94 -14.80 6.37
C GLU A 149 0.00 -13.93 7.20
N LYS A 150 -0.10 -14.00 8.55
CA LYS A 150 0.87 -13.31 9.43
C LYS A 150 2.30 -13.77 9.16
N LYS A 151 2.52 -15.09 8.96
CA LYS A 151 3.83 -15.64 8.64
C LYS A 151 4.40 -15.05 7.34
N ILE A 152 3.57 -14.97 6.30
CA ILE A 152 3.94 -14.38 5.01
C ILE A 152 4.25 -12.89 5.20
N THR A 153 3.40 -12.16 5.93
CA THR A 153 3.60 -10.73 6.21
C THR A 153 4.93 -10.46 6.91
N TYR A 154 5.31 -11.26 7.92
CA TYR A 154 6.60 -11.10 8.60
C TYR A 154 7.79 -11.27 7.64
N VAL A 155 7.71 -12.24 6.73
CA VAL A 155 8.78 -12.46 5.75
C VAL A 155 8.82 -11.35 4.71
N GLU A 156 7.68 -10.88 4.21
CA GLU A 156 7.61 -9.74 3.29
C GLU A 156 8.15 -8.45 3.93
N GLU A 157 7.87 -8.22 5.21
CA GLU A 157 8.39 -7.07 5.94
C GLU A 157 9.91 -7.21 6.20
N ALA A 158 10.40 -8.41 6.50
CA ALA A 158 11.82 -8.69 6.63
C ALA A 158 12.56 -8.45 5.29
N LEU A 159 12.00 -8.90 4.17
CA LEU A 159 12.53 -8.66 2.83
C LEU A 159 12.63 -7.16 2.54
N ARG A 160 11.56 -6.41 2.78
CA ARG A 160 11.54 -4.94 2.61
C ARG A 160 12.56 -4.25 3.50
N TYR A 161 12.69 -4.69 4.76
CA TYR A 161 13.69 -4.14 5.66
C TYR A 161 15.11 -4.35 5.13
N ILE A 162 15.42 -5.56 4.66
CA ILE A 162 16.71 -5.89 4.05
C ILE A 162 16.96 -5.00 2.81
N GLU A 163 15.99 -4.90 1.91
CA GLU A 163 16.10 -4.13 0.68
C GLU A 163 16.30 -2.63 0.89
N ASN A 164 15.69 -2.08 1.94
CA ASN A 164 15.84 -0.66 2.27
C ASN A 164 17.10 -0.34 3.08
N ASN A 165 17.69 -1.33 3.77
CA ASN A 165 18.78 -1.11 4.71
C ASN A 165 20.05 -1.92 4.37
N TYR A 166 20.12 -2.59 3.21
CA TYR A 166 21.22 -3.51 2.86
C TYR A 166 22.62 -2.88 2.95
N SER A 167 22.75 -1.57 2.72
CA SER A 167 24.01 -0.83 2.81
C SER A 167 24.47 -0.55 4.27
N GLN A 168 23.61 -0.80 5.25
CA GLN A 168 23.86 -0.56 6.67
C GLN A 168 24.24 -1.87 7.39
N PRO A 169 24.76 -1.82 8.63
CA PRO A 169 24.98 -3.02 9.45
C PRO A 169 23.66 -3.70 9.83
N VAL A 170 23.16 -4.55 8.95
CA VAL A 170 21.94 -5.32 9.17
C VAL A 170 22.29 -6.73 9.62
N ASN A 171 21.65 -7.19 10.70
CA ASN A 171 21.67 -8.57 11.14
C ASN A 171 20.27 -9.04 11.47
N ILE A 172 20.10 -10.36 11.65
CA ILE A 172 18.76 -10.95 11.88
C ILE A 172 18.11 -10.49 13.18
N GLN A 173 18.91 -10.13 14.22
CA GLN A 173 18.38 -9.63 15.48
C GLN A 173 17.67 -8.29 15.27
N VAL A 174 18.32 -7.36 14.57
CA VAL A 174 17.74 -6.04 14.26
C VAL A 174 16.43 -6.18 13.48
N ILE A 175 16.36 -7.12 12.54
CA ILE A 175 15.13 -7.36 11.78
C ILE A 175 14.04 -7.95 12.69
N ALA A 176 14.38 -8.89 13.57
CA ALA A 176 13.45 -9.51 14.50
C ALA A 176 12.89 -8.50 15.50
N ASP A 177 13.75 -7.61 16.02
CA ASP A 177 13.35 -6.52 16.92
C ASP A 177 12.40 -5.52 16.20
N TYR A 178 12.73 -5.17 14.96
CA TYR A 178 11.86 -4.32 14.13
C TYR A 178 10.46 -4.91 13.92
N LEU A 179 10.38 -6.24 13.74
CA LEU A 179 9.13 -6.97 13.55
C LEU A 179 8.44 -7.37 14.86
N ASN A 180 9.10 -7.10 16.00
CA ASN A 180 8.64 -7.51 17.33
C ASN A 180 8.32 -9.01 17.42
N ILE A 181 9.25 -9.85 16.91
CA ILE A 181 9.18 -11.30 16.97
C ILE A 181 10.52 -11.91 17.39
N GLU A 182 10.49 -13.14 17.86
CA GLU A 182 11.68 -13.91 18.20
C GLU A 182 12.60 -14.14 16.99
N ARG A 183 13.92 -13.95 17.17
CA ARG A 183 14.95 -14.17 16.13
C ARG A 183 14.89 -15.56 15.52
N THR A 184 14.75 -16.57 16.37
CA THR A 184 14.68 -17.99 15.92
C THR A 184 13.40 -18.26 15.13
N TYR A 185 12.30 -17.61 15.51
CA TYR A 185 11.05 -17.70 14.78
C TYR A 185 11.16 -17.04 13.40
N LEU A 186 11.72 -15.83 13.32
CA LEU A 186 11.98 -15.17 12.05
C LEU A 186 12.86 -16.01 11.13
N TYR A 187 13.98 -16.55 11.65
CA TYR A 187 14.90 -17.39 10.87
C TYR A 187 14.19 -18.58 10.23
N ARG A 188 13.38 -19.31 11.03
CA ARG A 188 12.61 -20.46 10.55
C ARG A 188 11.59 -20.06 9.48
N LEU A 189 10.79 -19.03 9.75
CA LEU A 189 9.78 -18.54 8.80
C LEU A 189 10.41 -18.11 7.47
N PHE A 190 11.50 -17.35 7.56
CA PHE A 190 12.17 -16.82 6.38
C PHE A 190 12.72 -17.97 5.52
N LYS A 191 13.35 -18.95 6.15
CA LYS A 191 13.86 -20.15 5.46
C LYS A 191 12.75 -21.00 4.85
N ASP A 192 11.65 -21.22 5.58
CA ASP A 192 10.51 -22.01 5.11
C ASP A 192 9.81 -21.37 3.89
N ILE A 193 9.76 -20.04 3.83
CA ILE A 193 9.04 -19.31 2.77
C ILE A 193 9.96 -18.97 1.59
N THR A 194 11.22 -18.57 1.84
CA THR A 194 12.14 -18.14 0.78
C THR A 194 13.13 -19.21 0.32
N GLY A 195 13.25 -20.30 1.06
CA GLY A 195 14.25 -21.35 0.82
C GLY A 195 15.67 -21.00 1.29
N SER A 196 15.92 -19.78 1.77
CA SER A 196 17.23 -19.30 2.21
C SER A 196 17.18 -18.64 3.58
N SER A 197 18.32 -18.53 4.26
CA SER A 197 18.37 -17.75 5.51
C SER A 197 18.34 -16.24 5.22
N PRO A 198 17.94 -15.39 6.19
CA PRO A 198 17.99 -13.93 6.03
C PRO A 198 19.40 -13.41 5.72
N GLN A 199 20.44 -14.03 6.27
CA GLN A 199 21.84 -13.67 6.00
C GLN A 199 22.25 -14.00 4.56
N GLU A 200 21.87 -15.18 4.06
CA GLU A 200 22.12 -15.58 2.66
C GLU A 200 21.38 -14.65 1.71
N TYR A 201 20.13 -14.33 2.01
CA TYR A 201 19.36 -13.38 1.20
C TYR A 201 20.00 -12.00 1.16
N LEU A 202 20.42 -11.44 2.32
CA LEU A 202 21.12 -10.16 2.40
C LEU A 202 22.42 -10.18 1.59
N LEU A 203 23.21 -11.25 1.72
CA LEU A 203 24.44 -11.41 0.95
C LEU A 203 24.15 -11.40 -0.55
N ASP A 204 23.19 -12.20 -1.00
CA ASP A 204 22.84 -12.30 -2.41
C ASP A 204 22.24 -11.00 -2.95
N TYR A 205 21.48 -10.28 -2.13
CA TYR A 205 20.98 -8.96 -2.47
C TYR A 205 22.11 -7.95 -2.66
N ARG A 206 23.06 -7.86 -1.72
CA ARG A 206 24.25 -7.01 -1.81
C ARG A 206 25.08 -7.33 -3.06
N ILE A 207 25.30 -8.60 -3.36
CA ILE A 207 26.04 -9.02 -4.56
C ILE A 207 25.30 -8.64 -5.85
N ARG A 208 23.98 -8.78 -5.90
CA ARG A 208 23.18 -8.30 -7.05
C ARG A 208 23.31 -6.79 -7.24
N ARG A 209 23.19 -6.01 -6.17
CA ARG A 209 23.36 -4.55 -6.22
C ARG A 209 24.76 -4.14 -6.65
N ALA A 210 25.79 -4.84 -6.15
CA ALA A 210 27.17 -4.62 -6.59
C ALA A 210 27.35 -4.91 -8.11
N CYS A 211 26.76 -5.97 -8.62
CA CYS A 211 26.78 -6.25 -10.07
C CYS A 211 26.12 -5.14 -10.90
N THR A 212 25.04 -4.53 -10.40
CA THR A 212 24.39 -3.39 -11.02
C THR A 212 25.34 -2.18 -11.05
N LEU A 213 25.92 -1.82 -9.91
CA LEU A 213 26.85 -0.69 -9.81
C LEU A 213 28.08 -0.88 -10.68
N LEU A 214 28.66 -2.10 -10.74
CA LEU A 214 29.80 -2.40 -11.62
C LEU A 214 29.48 -2.21 -13.12
N LYS A 215 28.22 -2.41 -13.52
CA LYS A 215 27.79 -2.26 -14.92
C LYS A 215 27.41 -0.83 -15.28
N GLU A 216 26.79 -0.13 -14.36
CA GLU A 216 26.13 1.16 -14.60
C GLU A 216 26.99 2.35 -14.19
N THR A 217 28.08 2.11 -13.43
CA THR A 217 28.93 3.18 -12.92
C THR A 217 30.42 2.88 -13.18
N GLY A 218 31.23 3.92 -13.24
CA GLY A 218 32.70 3.80 -13.25
C GLY A 218 33.33 3.80 -11.87
N LEU A 219 32.59 3.48 -10.81
CA LEU A 219 33.09 3.55 -9.43
C LEU A 219 34.17 2.48 -9.16
N PRO A 220 35.21 2.83 -8.39
CA PRO A 220 36.19 1.86 -7.91
C PRO A 220 35.53 0.76 -7.06
N VAL A 221 36.10 -0.45 -7.10
CA VAL A 221 35.58 -1.61 -6.33
C VAL A 221 35.46 -1.30 -4.83
N ASN A 222 36.36 -0.51 -4.25
CA ASN A 222 36.31 -0.08 -2.86
C ASN A 222 35.04 0.72 -2.54
N ASP A 223 34.66 1.64 -3.43
CA ASP A 223 33.47 2.47 -3.25
C ASP A 223 32.19 1.67 -3.47
N ILE A 224 32.21 0.73 -4.39
CA ILE A 224 31.11 -0.23 -4.60
C ILE A 224 30.94 -1.13 -3.36
N ALA A 225 32.03 -1.65 -2.79
CA ALA A 225 31.99 -2.45 -1.55
C ALA A 225 31.30 -1.68 -0.42
N ARG A 226 31.71 -0.42 -0.17
CA ARG A 226 31.08 0.45 0.83
C ARG A 226 29.63 0.73 0.52
N SER A 227 29.30 1.01 -0.73
CA SER A 227 27.92 1.28 -1.18
C SER A 227 26.96 0.11 -0.97
N VAL A 228 27.47 -1.12 -0.91
CA VAL A 228 26.67 -2.32 -0.63
C VAL A 228 26.86 -2.87 0.78
N GLY A 229 27.46 -2.10 1.69
CA GLY A 229 27.54 -2.39 3.13
C GLY A 229 28.72 -3.27 3.54
N TYR A 230 29.86 -3.15 2.87
CA TYR A 230 31.13 -3.76 3.28
C TYR A 230 32.22 -2.72 3.43
N ASP A 231 32.75 -2.57 4.64
CA ASP A 231 33.88 -1.66 4.93
C ASP A 231 35.20 -2.22 4.39
N ASP A 232 35.34 -3.56 4.38
CA ASP A 232 36.53 -4.27 3.87
C ASP A 232 36.28 -4.74 2.41
N ALA A 233 36.93 -4.07 1.47
CA ALA A 233 36.84 -4.38 0.05
C ALA A 233 37.52 -5.71 -0.34
N LEU A 234 38.52 -6.18 0.43
CA LEU A 234 39.14 -7.49 0.19
C LEU A 234 38.19 -8.62 0.59
N TYR A 235 37.54 -8.47 1.74
CA TYR A 235 36.51 -9.39 2.19
C TYR A 235 35.33 -9.43 1.20
N PHE A 236 34.85 -8.25 0.78
CA PHE A 236 33.83 -8.14 -0.27
C PHE A 236 34.25 -8.88 -1.54
N SER A 237 35.47 -8.67 -2.05
CA SER A 237 35.96 -9.27 -3.28
C SER A 237 36.00 -10.80 -3.21
N ARG A 238 36.35 -11.36 -2.03
CA ARG A 238 36.31 -12.81 -1.77
C ARG A 238 34.86 -13.36 -1.83
N LEU A 239 33.92 -12.69 -1.14
CA LEU A 239 32.51 -13.07 -1.17
C LEU A 239 31.91 -12.95 -2.59
N PHE A 240 32.23 -11.89 -3.30
CA PHE A 240 31.79 -11.68 -4.67
C PHE A 240 32.30 -12.80 -5.59
N LYS A 241 33.60 -13.15 -5.52
CA LYS A 241 34.19 -14.25 -6.28
C LYS A 241 33.54 -15.59 -5.93
N GLN A 242 33.29 -15.84 -4.64
CA GLN A 242 32.63 -17.06 -4.19
C GLN A 242 31.21 -17.21 -4.79
N ARG A 243 30.45 -16.09 -4.89
CA ARG A 243 29.06 -16.09 -5.39
C ARG A 243 28.94 -15.99 -6.90
N LYS A 244 29.92 -15.36 -7.60
CA LYS A 244 29.86 -15.11 -9.05
C LYS A 244 30.89 -15.88 -9.87
N GLY A 245 31.81 -16.58 -9.22
CA GLY A 245 32.89 -17.34 -9.89
C GLY A 245 34.01 -16.46 -10.46
N ARG A 246 33.89 -15.13 -10.38
CA ARG A 246 34.86 -14.16 -10.90
C ARG A 246 35.01 -12.96 -9.93
N THR A 247 36.11 -12.25 -10.03
CA THR A 247 36.36 -11.01 -9.26
C THR A 247 35.43 -9.88 -9.72
N PRO A 248 35.21 -8.85 -8.86
CA PRO A 248 34.40 -7.69 -9.21
C PRO A 248 35.08 -6.73 -10.20
N THR A 249 36.27 -7.05 -10.70
CA THR A 249 37.05 -6.31 -11.72
C THR A 249 36.91 -6.97 -13.06
#